data_4bae22170ae840ee509459b352cc3535
#
_entry.id   4bae22170ae840ee509459b352cc3535
#
_cell.length_a   1.000
_cell.length_b   1.000
_cell.length_c   1.000
_cell.angle_alpha   90.00
_cell.angle_beta   90.00
_cell.angle_gamma   90.00
#
_symmetry.space_group_name_H-M   'P 1'
#
loop_
_entity.id
_entity.type
_entity.pdbx_description
1 polymer ?
#
loop_
_entity_poly.entity_id
_entity_poly.type
_entity_poly.pdbx_seq_one_letter_code
_entity_poly.pdbx_strand_id
1 'polypeptide(L)'
;MRVLISAPYLVPVIEDFRPRLEAAGVELIVAPVRERLSEAELLPLVQTVEGMICGDDQINETVLANAPRLKVISKWGTGVDSIDTAAAARRRIKVCNIPNAFTDAVADTTLGYVLNFARGLREMDRDVRRGLWTKPELLSLREWTLGIVGVGYIGKAVAQRARAFGMKLLGNDRMPIDALFIEQLNLEVVALPELLGQADVVTLHCDLNESSYHLIGRDELLQMKPTAFLINTARGPIINEAALVEALEEERIKGAALDVFEIEPLPIDSPLRKLSNCWLAPHNANSSHEARRRAHEIAIENLLAALRNGQ
;
A
#
# COMPACT_ATOMS: atom_id res chain seq x y z
N MET A 1 -20.56 -25.16 -2.65
CA MET A 1 -20.50 -23.68 -2.47
C MET A 1 -19.75 -23.10 -3.65
N ARG A 2 -20.25 -22.05 -4.30
CA ARG A 2 -19.57 -21.41 -5.44
C ARG A 2 -18.76 -20.23 -4.97
N VAL A 3 -17.50 -20.14 -5.38
CA VAL A 3 -16.55 -19.10 -4.93
C VAL A 3 -15.88 -18.45 -6.14
N LEU A 4 -15.90 -17.11 -6.17
CA LEU A 4 -15.19 -16.31 -7.16
C LEU A 4 -13.74 -16.06 -6.70
N ILE A 5 -12.79 -16.31 -7.57
CA ILE A 5 -11.37 -15.97 -7.39
C ILE A 5 -11.02 -14.89 -8.40
N SER A 6 -10.74 -13.68 -7.91
CA SER A 6 -10.34 -12.50 -8.69
C SER A 6 -9.09 -11.81 -8.16
N ALA A 7 -8.40 -12.39 -7.17
CA ALA A 7 -7.13 -11.86 -6.69
C ALA A 7 -6.01 -12.12 -7.70
N PRO A 8 -5.37 -11.08 -8.32
CA PRO A 8 -4.42 -11.23 -9.42
C PRO A 8 -3.24 -12.13 -9.11
N TYR A 9 -2.75 -12.08 -7.88
CA TYR A 9 -1.60 -12.89 -7.45
C TYR A 9 -1.96 -14.34 -7.08
N LEU A 10 -3.24 -14.63 -6.77
CA LEU A 10 -3.71 -15.98 -6.46
C LEU A 10 -4.12 -16.74 -7.74
N VAL A 11 -4.71 -16.05 -8.71
CA VAL A 11 -5.19 -16.67 -9.97
C VAL A 11 -4.12 -17.52 -10.67
N PRO A 12 -2.86 -17.08 -10.84
CA PRO A 12 -1.85 -17.88 -11.53
C PRO A 12 -1.44 -19.17 -10.82
N VAL A 13 -1.67 -19.26 -9.51
CA VAL A 13 -1.28 -20.41 -8.67
C VAL A 13 -2.48 -21.11 -8.04
N ILE A 14 -3.70 -20.80 -8.47
CA ILE A 14 -4.93 -21.35 -7.87
C ILE A 14 -5.02 -22.87 -7.96
N GLU A 15 -4.41 -23.46 -8.97
CA GLU A 15 -4.38 -24.91 -9.16
C GLU A 15 -3.66 -25.66 -8.02
N ASP A 16 -2.67 -25.03 -7.38
CA ASP A 16 -1.99 -25.59 -6.22
C ASP A 16 -2.92 -25.72 -5.01
N PHE A 17 -3.96 -24.90 -4.95
CA PHE A 17 -4.94 -24.84 -3.85
C PHE A 17 -6.29 -25.49 -4.20
N ARG A 18 -6.54 -25.78 -5.49
CA ARG A 18 -7.78 -26.39 -5.98
C ARG A 18 -8.19 -27.65 -5.22
N PRO A 19 -7.30 -28.66 -5.01
CA PRO A 19 -7.68 -29.88 -4.32
C PRO A 19 -8.20 -29.63 -2.90
N ARG A 20 -7.59 -28.68 -2.18
CA ARG A 20 -8.02 -28.29 -0.83
C ARG A 20 -9.39 -27.63 -0.82
N LEU A 21 -9.68 -26.77 -1.80
CA LEU A 21 -10.94 -26.06 -1.93
C LEU A 21 -12.06 -27.01 -2.34
N GLU A 22 -11.82 -27.89 -3.32
CA GLU A 22 -12.79 -28.90 -3.77
C GLU A 22 -13.12 -29.93 -2.67
N ALA A 23 -12.11 -30.35 -1.88
CA ALA A 23 -12.33 -31.22 -0.73
C ALA A 23 -13.21 -30.55 0.35
N ALA A 24 -13.24 -29.22 0.41
CA ALA A 24 -14.14 -28.45 1.26
C ALA A 24 -15.53 -28.19 0.61
N GLY A 25 -15.82 -28.78 -0.54
CA GLY A 25 -17.08 -28.61 -1.28
C GLY A 25 -17.21 -27.28 -2.03
N VAL A 26 -16.09 -26.66 -2.39
CA VAL A 26 -16.04 -25.39 -3.13
C VAL A 26 -15.92 -25.64 -4.64
N GLU A 27 -16.82 -25.08 -5.41
CA GLU A 27 -16.74 -24.94 -6.87
C GLU A 27 -16.13 -23.59 -7.20
N LEU A 28 -15.02 -23.56 -7.94
CA LEU A 28 -14.28 -22.33 -8.24
C LEU A 28 -14.76 -21.68 -9.55
N ILE A 29 -14.98 -20.37 -9.48
CA ILE A 29 -15.11 -19.49 -10.63
C ILE A 29 -13.86 -18.61 -10.65
N VAL A 30 -12.95 -18.85 -11.59
CA VAL A 30 -11.70 -18.09 -11.71
C VAL A 30 -11.90 -17.01 -12.77
N ALA A 31 -11.84 -15.74 -12.37
CA ALA A 31 -11.99 -14.62 -13.28
C ALA A 31 -10.67 -14.29 -13.98
N PRO A 32 -10.68 -13.97 -15.28
CA PRO A 32 -9.50 -13.42 -15.96
C PRO A 32 -9.27 -11.98 -15.48
N VAL A 33 -8.36 -11.80 -14.55
CA VAL A 33 -8.03 -10.49 -13.97
C VAL A 33 -6.55 -10.16 -14.19
N ARG A 34 -6.23 -8.91 -14.53
CA ARG A 34 -4.85 -8.41 -14.59
C ARG A 34 -4.48 -7.67 -13.32
N GLU A 35 -5.28 -6.70 -12.92
CA GLU A 35 -5.06 -5.86 -11.73
C GLU A 35 -6.28 -5.93 -10.81
N ARG A 36 -7.44 -5.52 -11.30
CA ARG A 36 -8.72 -5.52 -10.58
C ARG A 36 -9.89 -5.64 -11.55
N LEU A 37 -11.02 -6.10 -11.04
CA LEU A 37 -12.28 -6.07 -11.76
C LEU A 37 -13.06 -4.79 -11.44
N SER A 38 -13.62 -4.19 -12.48
CA SER A 38 -14.57 -3.08 -12.38
C SER A 38 -15.95 -3.57 -11.90
N GLU A 39 -16.82 -2.64 -11.49
CA GLU A 39 -18.23 -2.93 -11.19
C GLU A 39 -18.90 -3.73 -12.30
N ALA A 40 -18.76 -3.27 -13.55
CA ALA A 40 -19.40 -3.90 -14.71
C ALA A 40 -18.95 -5.36 -14.95
N GLU A 41 -17.68 -5.67 -14.69
CA GLU A 41 -17.13 -7.02 -14.79
C GLU A 41 -17.55 -7.92 -13.64
N LEU A 42 -17.75 -7.36 -12.44
CA LEU A 42 -18.19 -8.10 -11.25
C LEU A 42 -19.67 -8.49 -11.31
N LEU A 43 -20.56 -7.63 -11.81
CA LEU A 43 -22.01 -7.83 -11.78
C LEU A 43 -22.48 -9.19 -12.32
N PRO A 44 -22.01 -9.71 -13.47
CA PRO A 44 -22.40 -11.04 -13.94
C PRO A 44 -21.82 -12.19 -13.11
N LEU A 45 -20.70 -11.98 -12.42
CA LEU A 45 -19.98 -13.02 -11.68
C LEU A 45 -20.53 -13.24 -10.27
N VAL A 46 -21.02 -12.17 -9.61
CA VAL A 46 -21.40 -12.22 -8.20
C VAL A 46 -22.80 -12.81 -7.93
N GLN A 47 -23.66 -12.97 -8.97
CA GLN A 47 -25.04 -13.35 -8.81
C GLN A 47 -25.25 -14.73 -8.15
N THR A 48 -24.29 -15.64 -8.32
CA THR A 48 -24.46 -17.05 -7.91
C THR A 48 -23.44 -17.51 -6.86
N VAL A 49 -22.49 -16.64 -6.47
CA VAL A 49 -21.39 -17.01 -5.58
C VAL A 49 -21.77 -16.82 -4.12
N GLU A 50 -21.24 -17.67 -3.26
CA GLU A 50 -21.42 -17.62 -1.81
C GLU A 50 -20.20 -17.05 -1.10
N GLY A 51 -19.05 -17.00 -1.78
CA GLY A 51 -17.82 -16.39 -1.28
C GLY A 51 -16.97 -15.85 -2.42
N MET A 52 -16.05 -14.97 -2.09
CA MET A 52 -15.04 -14.52 -3.04
C MET A 52 -13.69 -14.28 -2.37
N ILE A 53 -12.60 -14.51 -3.13
CA ILE A 53 -11.26 -14.03 -2.81
C ILE A 53 -10.90 -12.99 -3.86
N CYS A 54 -10.82 -11.72 -3.44
CA CYS A 54 -10.63 -10.57 -4.33
C CYS A 54 -9.26 -9.91 -4.13
N GLY A 55 -8.79 -9.21 -5.17
CA GLY A 55 -7.77 -8.18 -5.10
C GLY A 55 -8.38 -6.81 -4.76
N ASP A 56 -7.97 -5.77 -5.48
CA ASP A 56 -8.50 -4.41 -5.33
C ASP A 56 -9.75 -4.15 -6.20
N ASP A 57 -10.58 -5.16 -6.37
CA ASP A 57 -11.82 -5.12 -7.13
C ASP A 57 -12.81 -4.08 -6.56
N GLN A 58 -13.57 -3.42 -7.44
CA GLN A 58 -14.52 -2.38 -7.08
C GLN A 58 -15.82 -2.96 -6.49
N ILE A 59 -15.80 -3.37 -5.22
CA ILE A 59 -16.94 -4.01 -4.54
C ILE A 59 -17.74 -2.95 -3.78
N ASN A 60 -18.52 -2.18 -4.52
CA ASN A 60 -19.40 -1.13 -4.01
C ASN A 60 -20.81 -1.66 -3.67
N GLU A 61 -21.71 -0.72 -3.26
CA GLU A 61 -23.11 -0.98 -2.93
C GLU A 61 -23.83 -1.71 -4.08
N THR A 62 -23.62 -1.31 -5.36
CA THR A 62 -24.28 -1.91 -6.52
C THR A 62 -23.87 -3.38 -6.69
N VAL A 63 -22.59 -3.70 -6.58
CA VAL A 63 -22.08 -5.08 -6.66
C VAL A 63 -22.67 -5.94 -5.55
N LEU A 64 -22.66 -5.42 -4.31
CA LEU A 64 -23.17 -6.15 -3.15
C LEU A 64 -24.69 -6.37 -3.21
N ALA A 65 -25.45 -5.42 -3.75
CA ALA A 65 -26.89 -5.56 -3.96
C ALA A 65 -27.23 -6.65 -4.99
N ASN A 66 -26.35 -6.90 -5.95
CA ASN A 66 -26.50 -7.93 -6.98
C ASN A 66 -25.86 -9.28 -6.62
N ALA A 67 -25.38 -9.43 -5.38
CA ALA A 67 -24.77 -10.65 -4.85
C ALA A 67 -25.63 -11.33 -3.76
N PRO A 68 -26.86 -11.81 -4.08
CA PRO A 68 -27.87 -12.23 -3.08
C PRO A 68 -27.46 -13.45 -2.24
N ARG A 69 -26.46 -14.20 -2.67
CA ARG A 69 -25.97 -15.41 -1.99
C ARG A 69 -24.62 -15.20 -1.31
N LEU A 70 -23.98 -14.05 -1.49
CA LEU A 70 -22.64 -13.78 -0.98
C LEU A 70 -22.64 -13.70 0.55
N LYS A 71 -21.80 -14.48 1.20
CA LYS A 71 -21.65 -14.58 2.66
C LYS A 71 -20.32 -14.04 3.16
N VAL A 72 -19.27 -14.13 2.32
CA VAL A 72 -17.91 -13.76 2.70
C VAL A 72 -17.12 -13.18 1.54
N ILE A 73 -16.37 -12.14 1.85
CA ILE A 73 -15.34 -11.55 1.00
C ILE A 73 -14.01 -11.71 1.73
N SER A 74 -13.09 -12.49 1.19
CA SER A 74 -11.73 -12.62 1.68
C SER A 74 -10.82 -11.78 0.80
N LYS A 75 -10.42 -10.61 1.32
CA LYS A 75 -9.51 -9.69 0.63
C LYS A 75 -8.09 -10.25 0.65
N TRP A 76 -7.51 -10.47 -0.54
CA TRP A 76 -6.10 -10.78 -0.70
C TRP A 76 -5.30 -9.46 -0.58
N GLY A 77 -5.06 -9.02 0.63
CA GLY A 77 -4.41 -7.75 0.93
C GLY A 77 -4.78 -7.23 2.32
N THR A 78 -4.13 -6.17 2.76
CA THR A 78 -4.38 -5.55 4.07
C THR A 78 -5.48 -4.50 4.01
N GLY A 79 -5.45 -3.61 3.00
CA GLY A 79 -6.44 -2.55 2.82
C GLY A 79 -7.78 -3.10 2.33
N VAL A 80 -8.88 -2.54 2.81
CA VAL A 80 -10.27 -2.89 2.41
C VAL A 80 -11.01 -1.73 1.78
N ASP A 81 -10.29 -0.70 1.39
CA ASP A 81 -10.80 0.56 0.85
C ASP A 81 -11.54 0.39 -0.49
N SER A 82 -11.26 -0.68 -1.24
CA SER A 82 -12.00 -1.05 -2.47
C SER A 82 -13.34 -1.75 -2.21
N ILE A 83 -13.70 -2.01 -0.94
CA ILE A 83 -14.92 -2.72 -0.54
C ILE A 83 -15.80 -1.78 0.29
N ASP A 84 -17.07 -1.61 -0.09
CA ASP A 84 -18.06 -0.95 0.77
C ASP A 84 -18.39 -1.85 1.97
N THR A 85 -17.58 -1.72 3.01
CA THR A 85 -17.70 -2.53 4.23
C THR A 85 -18.99 -2.25 4.99
N ALA A 86 -19.53 -1.02 4.90
CA ALA A 86 -20.78 -0.66 5.52
C ALA A 86 -21.97 -1.36 4.81
N ALA A 87 -21.98 -1.37 3.49
CA ALA A 87 -22.96 -2.10 2.69
C ALA A 87 -22.87 -3.61 2.91
N ALA A 88 -21.65 -4.16 3.00
CA ALA A 88 -21.42 -5.57 3.32
C ALA A 88 -21.99 -5.93 4.70
N ALA A 89 -21.76 -5.09 5.71
CA ALA A 89 -22.28 -5.29 7.07
C ALA A 89 -23.81 -5.27 7.11
N ARG A 90 -24.46 -4.34 6.41
CA ARG A 90 -25.94 -4.29 6.30
C ARG A 90 -26.51 -5.58 5.71
N ARG A 91 -25.76 -6.25 4.83
CA ARG A 91 -26.15 -7.53 4.18
C ARG A 91 -25.64 -8.76 4.92
N ARG A 92 -25.00 -8.57 6.08
CA ARG A 92 -24.39 -9.65 6.86
C ARG A 92 -23.32 -10.41 6.09
N ILE A 93 -22.64 -9.76 5.16
CA ILE A 93 -21.50 -10.31 4.42
C ILE A 93 -20.25 -10.08 5.25
N LYS A 94 -19.54 -11.15 5.59
CA LYS A 94 -18.30 -11.06 6.35
C LYS A 94 -17.16 -10.60 5.46
N VAL A 95 -16.48 -9.51 5.82
CA VAL A 95 -15.25 -9.06 5.15
C VAL A 95 -14.05 -9.46 6.01
N CYS A 96 -13.11 -10.17 5.41
CA CYS A 96 -11.84 -10.56 6.04
C CYS A 96 -10.69 -10.00 5.19
N ASN A 97 -9.59 -9.61 5.83
CA ASN A 97 -8.36 -9.17 5.19
C ASN A 97 -7.15 -9.94 5.74
N ILE A 98 -5.94 -9.58 5.32
CA ILE A 98 -4.70 -10.24 5.72
C ILE A 98 -3.80 -9.22 6.43
N PRO A 99 -3.99 -9.00 7.75
CA PRO A 99 -3.14 -8.10 8.50
C PRO A 99 -1.71 -8.65 8.58
N ASN A 100 -0.72 -7.77 8.57
CA ASN A 100 0.70 -8.08 8.76
C ASN A 100 1.39 -8.97 7.72
N ALA A 101 0.71 -9.46 6.69
CA ALA A 101 1.34 -10.37 5.73
C ALA A 101 2.49 -9.73 4.95
N PHE A 102 2.41 -8.41 4.73
CA PHE A 102 3.31 -7.67 3.86
C PHE A 102 4.21 -6.67 4.60
N THR A 103 4.15 -6.63 5.91
CA THR A 103 4.81 -5.62 6.74
C THR A 103 6.31 -5.49 6.45
N ASP A 104 7.03 -6.61 6.43
CA ASP A 104 8.48 -6.59 6.21
C ASP A 104 8.83 -6.19 4.78
N ALA A 105 8.16 -6.75 3.78
CA ALA A 105 8.44 -6.44 2.38
C ALA A 105 8.22 -4.96 2.06
N VAL A 106 7.12 -4.36 2.55
CA VAL A 106 6.86 -2.93 2.35
C VAL A 106 7.86 -2.07 3.10
N ALA A 107 8.22 -2.45 4.34
CA ALA A 107 9.23 -1.72 5.11
C ALA A 107 10.60 -1.78 4.44
N ASP A 108 11.01 -2.93 3.89
CA ASP A 108 12.27 -3.09 3.16
C ASP A 108 12.30 -2.22 1.90
N THR A 109 11.21 -2.21 1.12
CA THR A 109 11.07 -1.37 -0.07
C THR A 109 11.16 0.11 0.29
N THR A 110 10.46 0.53 1.36
CA THR A 110 10.51 1.90 1.86
C THR A 110 11.94 2.33 2.22
N LEU A 111 12.65 1.49 2.97
CA LEU A 111 14.06 1.77 3.31
C LEU A 111 14.97 1.73 2.07
N GLY A 112 14.65 0.90 1.08
CA GLY A 112 15.32 0.90 -0.22
C GLY A 112 15.23 2.27 -0.90
N TYR A 113 14.07 2.92 -0.89
CA TYR A 113 13.90 4.30 -1.38
C TYR A 113 14.70 5.30 -0.54
N VAL A 114 14.59 5.24 0.79
CA VAL A 114 15.35 6.13 1.71
C VAL A 114 16.85 6.04 1.44
N LEU A 115 17.41 4.83 1.38
CA LEU A 115 18.82 4.60 1.09
C LEU A 115 19.24 5.15 -0.29
N ASN A 116 18.39 4.93 -1.28
CA ASN A 116 18.68 5.35 -2.65
C ASN A 116 18.67 6.89 -2.76
N PHE A 117 17.73 7.58 -2.10
CA PHE A 117 17.73 9.04 -2.04
C PHE A 117 18.96 9.59 -1.29
N ALA A 118 19.25 9.05 -0.10
CA ALA A 118 20.36 9.53 0.71
C ALA A 118 21.73 9.29 0.05
N ARG A 119 21.87 8.20 -0.72
CA ARG A 119 23.14 7.77 -1.30
C ARG A 119 23.25 8.02 -2.80
N GLY A 120 22.21 8.56 -3.46
CA GLY A 120 22.22 8.88 -4.88
C GLY A 120 22.60 7.70 -5.77
N LEU A 121 22.25 6.46 -5.39
CA LEU A 121 22.78 5.25 -6.05
C LEU A 121 22.34 5.17 -7.51
N ARG A 122 21.09 5.48 -7.80
CA ARG A 122 20.53 5.47 -9.15
C ARG A 122 21.15 6.54 -10.04
N GLU A 123 21.36 7.72 -9.51
CA GLU A 123 21.98 8.86 -10.23
C GLU A 123 23.42 8.55 -10.54
N MET A 124 24.19 8.04 -9.57
CA MET A 124 25.60 7.68 -9.79
C MET A 124 25.76 6.55 -10.81
N ASP A 125 24.91 5.49 -10.78
CA ASP A 125 24.93 4.43 -11.79
C ASP A 125 24.66 5.00 -13.19
N ARG A 126 23.60 5.84 -13.31
CA ARG A 126 23.26 6.49 -14.57
C ARG A 126 24.40 7.35 -15.11
N ASP A 127 25.05 8.13 -14.26
CA ASP A 127 26.12 9.06 -14.64
C ASP A 127 27.37 8.29 -15.12
N VAL A 128 27.78 7.26 -14.37
CA VAL A 128 28.91 6.40 -14.79
C VAL A 128 28.62 5.73 -16.14
N ARG A 129 27.43 5.22 -16.39
CA ARG A 129 27.04 4.65 -17.69
C ARG A 129 27.07 5.66 -18.84
N ARG A 130 26.91 6.97 -18.54
CA ARG A 130 27.05 8.08 -19.50
C ARG A 130 28.48 8.58 -19.66
N GLY A 131 29.46 7.94 -18.99
CA GLY A 131 30.86 8.33 -19.02
C GLY A 131 31.21 9.50 -18.06
N LEU A 132 30.29 9.90 -17.20
CA LEU A 132 30.55 10.91 -16.18
C LEU A 132 31.18 10.25 -14.95
N TRP A 133 32.14 10.96 -14.32
CA TRP A 133 32.87 10.47 -13.14
C TRP A 133 32.75 11.50 -12.01
N THR A 134 31.48 11.78 -11.64
CA THR A 134 31.17 12.73 -10.56
C THR A 134 31.23 12.03 -9.20
N LYS A 135 31.68 12.77 -8.18
CA LYS A 135 31.74 12.32 -6.78
C LYS A 135 30.96 13.30 -5.92
N PRO A 136 29.62 13.19 -5.87
CA PRO A 136 28.81 14.11 -5.09
C PRO A 136 29.10 13.92 -3.58
N GLU A 137 29.07 15.01 -2.83
CA GLU A 137 29.03 14.97 -1.38
C GLU A 137 27.61 14.53 -0.94
N LEU A 138 27.52 13.48 -0.14
CA LEU A 138 26.27 12.87 0.30
C LEU A 138 26.27 12.70 1.81
N LEU A 139 25.10 12.88 2.41
CA LEU A 139 24.91 12.71 3.84
C LEU A 139 24.74 11.23 4.23
N SER A 140 25.17 10.89 5.42
CA SER A 140 24.89 9.61 6.06
C SER A 140 23.46 9.61 6.62
N LEU A 141 22.79 8.47 6.69
CA LEU A 141 21.42 8.38 7.20
C LEU A 141 21.26 8.87 8.64
N ARG A 142 22.33 8.83 9.46
CA ARG A 142 22.31 9.38 10.82
C ARG A 142 22.13 10.91 10.88
N GLU A 143 22.36 11.59 9.76
CA GLU A 143 22.19 13.03 9.60
C GLU A 143 20.80 13.39 9.12
N TRP A 144 19.95 12.37 8.83
CA TRP A 144 18.61 12.52 8.29
C TRP A 144 17.54 12.26 9.35
N THR A 145 16.46 13.02 9.24
CA THR A 145 15.23 12.83 10.00
C THR A 145 14.18 12.14 9.12
N LEU A 146 13.67 11.00 9.59
CA LEU A 146 12.56 10.29 8.93
C LEU A 146 11.25 10.65 9.64
N GLY A 147 10.31 11.24 8.91
CA GLY A 147 8.93 11.46 9.32
C GLY A 147 8.03 10.31 8.86
N ILE A 148 7.37 9.66 9.80
CA ILE A 148 6.51 8.49 9.56
C ILE A 148 5.07 8.90 9.83
N VAL A 149 4.24 8.95 8.79
CA VAL A 149 2.81 9.22 8.88
C VAL A 149 2.05 7.90 8.83
N GLY A 150 1.43 7.53 9.94
CA GLY A 150 0.87 6.20 10.19
C GLY A 150 1.89 5.26 10.83
N VAL A 151 1.83 5.09 12.17
CA VAL A 151 2.75 4.25 12.96
C VAL A 151 2.06 2.92 13.34
N GLY A 152 1.35 2.34 12.38
CA GLY A 152 0.78 0.99 12.43
C GLY A 152 1.86 -0.09 12.26
N TYR A 153 1.47 -1.28 11.78
CA TYR A 153 2.42 -2.39 11.61
C TYR A 153 3.59 -2.07 10.68
N ILE A 154 3.31 -1.48 9.51
CA ILE A 154 4.33 -1.11 8.53
C ILE A 154 5.17 0.05 9.04
N GLY A 155 4.55 1.13 9.53
CA GLY A 155 5.28 2.28 10.06
C GLY A 155 6.20 1.91 11.21
N LYS A 156 5.79 1.00 12.10
CA LYS A 156 6.64 0.44 13.16
C LYS A 156 7.84 -0.33 12.61
N ALA A 157 7.62 -1.17 11.59
CA ALA A 157 8.70 -1.93 10.97
C ALA A 157 9.70 -1.03 10.22
N VAL A 158 9.22 0.05 9.59
CA VAL A 158 10.05 1.09 8.98
C VAL A 158 10.85 1.82 10.05
N ALA A 159 10.23 2.24 11.16
CA ALA A 159 10.90 2.91 12.27
C ALA A 159 12.04 2.06 12.86
N GLN A 160 11.80 0.76 13.07
CA GLN A 160 12.83 -0.17 13.58
C GLN A 160 14.06 -0.24 12.66
N ARG A 161 13.82 -0.34 11.34
CA ARG A 161 14.90 -0.37 10.35
C ARG A 161 15.66 0.96 10.28
N ALA A 162 14.94 2.06 10.23
CA ALA A 162 15.54 3.40 10.20
C ALA A 162 16.36 3.71 11.46
N ARG A 163 15.89 3.24 12.62
CA ARG A 163 16.65 3.35 13.89
C ARG A 163 17.99 2.64 13.82
N ALA A 164 18.05 1.46 13.18
CA ALA A 164 19.30 0.73 13.00
C ALA A 164 20.33 1.49 12.14
N PHE A 165 19.87 2.36 11.23
CA PHE A 165 20.72 3.28 10.48
C PHE A 165 21.06 4.56 11.24
N GLY A 166 20.57 4.74 12.47
CA GLY A 166 20.86 5.90 13.31
C GLY A 166 20.07 7.16 12.98
N MET A 167 18.99 7.06 12.18
CA MET A 167 18.13 8.21 11.83
C MET A 167 17.42 8.78 13.06
N LYS A 168 17.17 10.11 13.05
CA LYS A 168 16.17 10.71 13.93
C LYS A 168 14.78 10.31 13.41
N LEU A 169 13.85 9.92 14.32
CA LEU A 169 12.52 9.45 13.98
C LEU A 169 11.45 10.38 14.52
N LEU A 170 10.59 10.86 13.62
CA LEU A 170 9.36 11.57 13.95
C LEU A 170 8.16 10.68 13.57
N GLY A 171 7.18 10.58 14.44
CA GLY A 171 5.96 9.82 14.21
C GLY A 171 4.71 10.68 14.30
N ASN A 172 3.77 10.46 13.38
CA ASN A 172 2.44 11.02 13.43
C ASN A 172 1.42 9.92 13.20
N ASP A 173 0.46 9.79 14.08
CA ASP A 173 -0.68 8.86 13.93
C ASP A 173 -1.91 9.45 14.61
N ARG A 174 -3.11 9.19 14.06
CA ARG A 174 -4.36 9.57 14.69
C ARG A 174 -4.69 8.72 15.91
N MET A 175 -4.14 7.50 15.97
CA MET A 175 -4.32 6.59 17.10
C MET A 175 -3.13 6.70 18.04
N PRO A 176 -3.32 6.48 19.34
CA PRO A 176 -2.21 6.45 20.29
C PRO A 176 -1.17 5.40 19.91
N ILE A 177 0.09 5.81 19.85
CA ILE A 177 1.22 4.92 19.62
C ILE A 177 1.63 4.30 20.97
N ASP A 178 1.97 3.02 20.95
CA ASP A 178 2.41 2.29 22.14
C ASP A 178 3.61 2.95 22.82
N ALA A 179 3.49 3.23 24.12
CA ALA A 179 4.50 3.99 24.88
C ALA A 179 5.87 3.27 24.97
N LEU A 180 5.87 1.93 25.07
CA LEU A 180 7.12 1.16 25.08
C LEU A 180 7.80 1.22 23.72
N PHE A 181 7.02 1.20 22.63
CA PHE A 181 7.58 1.37 21.29
C PHE A 181 8.22 2.74 21.09
N ILE A 182 7.56 3.82 21.58
CA ILE A 182 8.10 5.19 21.54
C ILE A 182 9.44 5.25 22.27
N GLU A 183 9.50 4.71 23.49
CA GLU A 183 10.71 4.72 24.31
C GLU A 183 11.86 3.91 23.69
N GLN A 184 11.58 2.68 23.25
CA GLN A 184 12.58 1.78 22.68
C GLN A 184 13.25 2.34 21.43
N LEU A 185 12.50 3.05 20.60
CA LEU A 185 13.00 3.60 19.35
C LEU A 185 13.43 5.06 19.46
N ASN A 186 13.22 5.71 20.61
CA ASN A 186 13.37 7.16 20.75
C ASN A 186 12.61 7.90 19.65
N LEU A 187 11.34 7.49 19.43
CA LEU A 187 10.43 8.08 18.45
C LEU A 187 9.84 9.36 19.04
N GLU A 188 10.00 10.48 18.37
CA GLU A 188 9.38 11.74 18.76
C GLU A 188 7.99 11.82 18.10
N VAL A 189 6.91 11.81 18.90
CA VAL A 189 5.54 11.91 18.40
C VAL A 189 5.16 13.37 18.28
N VAL A 190 4.85 13.82 17.06
CA VAL A 190 4.59 15.23 16.76
C VAL A 190 3.35 15.41 15.88
N ALA A 191 2.84 16.63 15.80
CA ALA A 191 1.78 17.00 14.86
C ALA A 191 2.28 16.92 13.40
N LEU A 192 1.37 16.69 12.45
CA LEU A 192 1.73 16.55 11.04
C LEU A 192 2.50 17.77 10.49
N PRO A 193 2.09 19.04 10.74
CA PRO A 193 2.84 20.20 10.27
C PRO A 193 4.29 20.25 10.79
N GLU A 194 4.50 19.87 12.03
CA GLU A 194 5.82 19.81 12.64
C GLU A 194 6.69 18.71 12.01
N LEU A 195 6.11 17.53 11.78
CA LEU A 195 6.77 16.42 11.08
C LEU A 195 7.23 16.85 9.69
N LEU A 196 6.32 17.47 8.91
CA LEU A 196 6.61 17.92 7.54
C LEU A 196 7.75 18.93 7.51
N GLY A 197 7.76 19.90 8.43
CA GLY A 197 8.80 20.95 8.50
C GLY A 197 10.17 20.45 8.96
N GLN A 198 10.24 19.33 9.68
CA GLN A 198 11.49 18.81 10.23
C GLN A 198 12.07 17.61 9.46
N ALA A 199 11.25 16.83 8.75
CA ALA A 199 11.68 15.61 8.10
C ALA A 199 12.51 15.89 6.83
N ASP A 200 13.55 15.08 6.60
CA ASP A 200 14.29 15.01 5.33
C ASP A 200 13.66 13.99 4.39
N VAL A 201 12.98 12.99 4.94
CA VAL A 201 12.11 12.05 4.22
C VAL A 201 10.80 11.93 4.98
N VAL A 202 9.69 12.09 4.27
CA VAL A 202 8.34 11.79 4.77
C VAL A 202 7.87 10.51 4.12
N THR A 203 7.39 9.54 4.91
CA THR A 203 6.87 8.27 4.40
C THR A 203 5.48 7.97 4.95
N LEU A 204 4.58 7.55 4.05
CA LEU A 204 3.16 7.37 4.34
C LEU A 204 2.83 5.89 4.53
N HIS A 205 2.22 5.55 5.66
CA HIS A 205 1.81 4.19 6.05
C HIS A 205 0.44 4.15 6.71
N CYS A 206 -0.36 5.20 6.56
CA CYS A 206 -1.73 5.26 7.05
C CYS A 206 -2.71 4.56 6.08
N ASP A 207 -3.85 4.11 6.61
CA ASP A 207 -4.94 3.58 5.81
C ASP A 207 -5.65 4.70 5.03
N LEU A 208 -6.20 4.37 3.85
CA LEU A 208 -7.05 5.29 3.09
C LEU A 208 -8.47 5.31 3.70
N ASN A 209 -8.87 6.48 4.14
CA ASN A 209 -10.21 6.77 4.67
C ASN A 209 -10.49 8.27 4.55
N GLU A 210 -11.66 8.74 4.99
CA GLU A 210 -12.04 10.16 4.90
C GLU A 210 -11.01 11.12 5.52
N SER A 211 -10.35 10.74 6.61
CA SER A 211 -9.36 11.59 7.29
C SER A 211 -7.97 11.58 6.65
N SER A 212 -7.69 10.64 5.77
CA SER A 212 -6.41 10.49 5.08
C SER A 212 -6.51 10.72 3.57
N TYR A 213 -7.71 10.89 3.03
CA TYR A 213 -7.90 11.27 1.64
C TYR A 213 -7.31 12.67 1.39
N HIS A 214 -6.37 12.76 0.45
CA HIS A 214 -5.61 13.98 0.16
C HIS A 214 -4.96 14.62 1.41
N LEU A 215 -4.56 13.79 2.37
CA LEU A 215 -3.86 14.22 3.59
C LEU A 215 -2.59 15.02 3.26
N ILE A 216 -1.94 14.70 2.16
CA ILE A 216 -0.79 15.45 1.63
C ILE A 216 -1.27 16.17 0.38
N GLY A 217 -1.73 17.39 0.57
CA GLY A 217 -2.14 18.33 -0.48
C GLY A 217 -1.09 19.42 -0.73
N ARG A 218 -1.52 20.47 -1.42
CA ARG A 218 -0.65 21.62 -1.73
C ARG A 218 -0.04 22.25 -0.46
N ASP A 219 -0.86 22.47 0.57
CA ASP A 219 -0.43 23.17 1.77
C ASP A 219 0.56 22.34 2.58
N GLU A 220 0.39 21.01 2.61
CA GLU A 220 1.31 20.07 3.26
C GLU A 220 2.63 19.99 2.51
N LEU A 221 2.60 19.94 1.18
CA LEU A 221 3.82 19.94 0.36
C LEU A 221 4.61 21.26 0.51
N LEU A 222 3.95 22.39 0.71
CA LEU A 222 4.60 23.68 0.98
C LEU A 222 5.27 23.74 2.38
N GLN A 223 4.82 22.91 3.32
CA GLN A 223 5.44 22.82 4.66
C GLN A 223 6.67 21.93 4.69
N MET A 224 6.85 21.07 3.68
CA MET A 224 8.04 20.22 3.60
C MET A 224 9.31 21.04 3.29
N LYS A 225 10.46 20.52 3.71
CA LYS A 225 11.75 21.14 3.31
C LYS A 225 11.92 21.06 1.79
N PRO A 226 12.49 22.07 1.13
CA PRO A 226 12.82 21.98 -0.30
C PRO A 226 13.78 20.84 -0.65
N THR A 227 14.54 20.36 0.34
CA THR A 227 15.46 19.22 0.21
C THR A 227 14.81 17.88 0.54
N ALA A 228 13.55 17.86 0.98
CA ALA A 228 12.89 16.66 1.44
C ALA A 228 12.40 15.76 0.29
N PHE A 229 12.24 14.49 0.62
CA PHE A 229 11.64 13.47 -0.25
C PHE A 229 10.34 12.95 0.35
N LEU A 230 9.37 12.63 -0.52
CA LEU A 230 8.10 12.01 -0.15
C LEU A 230 8.04 10.57 -0.66
N ILE A 231 7.69 9.62 0.21
CA ILE A 231 7.53 8.21 -0.15
C ILE A 231 6.08 7.78 0.13
N ASN A 232 5.43 7.21 -0.87
CA ASN A 232 4.11 6.61 -0.70
C ASN A 232 4.10 5.14 -1.17
N THR A 233 4.01 4.24 -0.19
CA THR A 233 3.82 2.79 -0.38
C THR A 233 2.51 2.32 0.27
N ALA A 234 1.60 3.25 0.57
CA ALA A 234 0.31 2.98 1.21
C ALA A 234 -0.84 2.95 0.21
N ARG A 235 -1.42 4.13 -0.13
CA ARG A 235 -2.47 4.29 -1.14
C ARG A 235 -2.28 5.62 -1.88
N GLY A 236 -2.50 5.61 -3.21
CA GLY A 236 -2.36 6.80 -4.05
C GLY A 236 -3.15 8.00 -3.56
N PRO A 237 -4.47 7.88 -3.32
CA PRO A 237 -5.31 9.01 -2.90
C PRO A 237 -5.01 9.62 -1.52
N ILE A 238 -4.00 9.15 -0.80
CA ILE A 238 -3.49 9.85 0.39
C ILE A 238 -2.77 11.14 0.00
N ILE A 239 -2.21 11.17 -1.21
CA ILE A 239 -1.60 12.37 -1.81
C ILE A 239 -2.57 12.93 -2.85
N ASN A 240 -2.74 14.25 -2.90
CA ASN A 240 -3.30 14.92 -4.07
C ASN A 240 -2.26 14.87 -5.19
N GLU A 241 -2.46 13.96 -6.15
CA GLU A 241 -1.47 13.68 -7.21
C GLU A 241 -1.19 14.92 -8.08
N ALA A 242 -2.22 15.75 -8.36
CA ALA A 242 -2.06 16.97 -9.12
C ALA A 242 -1.18 17.99 -8.37
N ALA A 243 -1.39 18.15 -7.07
CA ALA A 243 -0.56 19.03 -6.24
C ALA A 243 0.89 18.51 -6.13
N LEU A 244 1.08 17.19 -6.07
CA LEU A 244 2.42 16.59 -6.07
C LEU A 244 3.16 16.84 -7.38
N VAL A 245 2.47 16.69 -8.53
CA VAL A 245 3.07 16.98 -9.84
C VAL A 245 3.57 18.43 -9.89
N GLU A 246 2.74 19.39 -9.49
CA GLU A 246 3.11 20.81 -9.43
C GLU A 246 4.31 21.04 -8.50
N ALA A 247 4.29 20.45 -7.30
CA ALA A 247 5.38 20.60 -6.33
C ALA A 247 6.72 20.03 -6.84
N LEU A 248 6.67 18.95 -7.63
CA LEU A 248 7.86 18.34 -8.22
C LEU A 248 8.37 19.11 -9.43
N GLU A 249 7.49 19.66 -10.27
CA GLU A 249 7.84 20.53 -11.41
C GLU A 249 8.47 21.84 -10.96
N GLU A 250 7.94 22.43 -9.88
CA GLU A 250 8.47 23.64 -9.27
C GLU A 250 9.64 23.41 -8.31
N GLU A 251 10.10 22.18 -8.15
CA GLU A 251 11.16 21.79 -7.22
C GLU A 251 10.89 22.23 -5.77
N ARG A 252 9.62 22.28 -5.34
CA ARG A 252 9.19 22.62 -3.98
C ARG A 252 9.66 21.58 -2.96
N ILE A 253 9.74 20.32 -3.41
CA ILE A 253 10.41 19.22 -2.71
C ILE A 253 11.44 18.61 -3.65
N LYS A 254 12.42 17.94 -3.08
CA LYS A 254 13.53 17.38 -3.86
C LYS A 254 13.10 16.24 -4.79
N GLY A 255 12.15 15.43 -4.35
CA GLY A 255 11.66 14.32 -5.15
C GLY A 255 10.64 13.45 -4.42
N ALA A 256 10.12 12.45 -5.12
CA ALA A 256 9.19 11.48 -4.57
C ALA A 256 9.49 10.05 -5.04
N ALA A 257 9.05 9.05 -4.26
CA ALA A 257 8.96 7.66 -4.67
C ALA A 257 7.54 7.14 -4.43
N LEU A 258 6.89 6.70 -5.48
CA LEU A 258 5.50 6.29 -5.48
C LEU A 258 5.39 4.83 -5.94
N ASP A 259 4.86 3.98 -5.08
CA ASP A 259 4.48 2.61 -5.44
C ASP A 259 3.00 2.51 -5.79
N VAL A 260 2.22 3.55 -5.44
CA VAL A 260 0.76 3.61 -5.58
C VAL A 260 0.33 4.96 -6.16
N PHE A 261 -0.82 4.98 -6.86
CA PHE A 261 -1.33 6.13 -7.60
C PHE A 261 -2.82 6.34 -7.38
N GLU A 262 -3.35 7.54 -7.65
CA GLU A 262 -4.80 7.79 -7.60
C GLU A 262 -5.56 6.92 -8.62
N ILE A 263 -4.96 6.71 -9.79
CA ILE A 263 -5.49 5.83 -10.83
C ILE A 263 -4.47 4.73 -11.11
N GLU A 264 -4.87 3.49 -10.88
CA GLU A 264 -4.07 2.30 -11.14
C GLU A 264 -4.75 1.36 -12.15
N PRO A 265 -4.00 0.90 -13.16
CA PRO A 265 -2.61 1.21 -13.52
C PRO A 265 -2.39 2.69 -13.88
N LEU A 266 -1.18 3.22 -13.56
CA LEU A 266 -0.84 4.62 -13.87
C LEU A 266 -1.05 4.92 -15.37
N PRO A 267 -1.89 5.91 -15.73
CA PRO A 267 -2.18 6.27 -17.12
C PRO A 267 -0.91 6.54 -17.93
N ILE A 268 -0.93 6.20 -19.21
CA ILE A 268 0.24 6.35 -20.09
C ILE A 268 0.63 7.81 -20.29
N ASP A 269 -0.32 8.70 -20.21
CA ASP A 269 -0.18 10.15 -20.35
C ASP A 269 0.05 10.90 -19.04
N SER A 270 0.10 10.19 -17.91
CA SER A 270 0.36 10.79 -16.59
C SER A 270 1.63 11.65 -16.61
N PRO A 271 1.56 12.90 -16.13
CA PRO A 271 2.72 13.78 -16.03
C PRO A 271 3.83 13.23 -15.14
N LEU A 272 3.49 12.43 -14.11
CA LEU A 272 4.47 11.79 -13.24
C LEU A 272 5.53 10.99 -14.02
N ARG A 273 5.17 10.41 -15.17
CA ARG A 273 6.10 9.63 -16.00
C ARG A 273 7.22 10.46 -16.62
N LYS A 274 7.07 11.77 -16.68
CA LYS A 274 8.03 12.70 -17.28
C LYS A 274 8.98 13.29 -16.24
N LEU A 275 8.65 13.20 -14.96
CA LEU A 275 9.41 13.81 -13.87
C LEU A 275 10.61 12.94 -13.52
N SER A 276 11.82 13.46 -13.70
CA SER A 276 13.07 12.74 -13.38
C SER A 276 13.32 12.60 -11.89
N ASN A 277 12.72 13.47 -11.08
CA ASN A 277 12.77 13.48 -9.60
C ASN A 277 11.61 12.70 -8.96
N CYS A 278 10.79 11.98 -9.75
CA CYS A 278 9.77 11.06 -9.27
C CYS A 278 10.10 9.62 -9.66
N TRP A 279 10.20 8.72 -8.70
CA TRP A 279 10.41 7.31 -8.95
C TRP A 279 9.10 6.56 -8.85
N LEU A 280 8.84 5.68 -9.81
CA LEU A 280 7.56 5.02 -9.99
C LEU A 280 7.75 3.50 -9.91
N ALA A 281 6.88 2.83 -9.15
CA ALA A 281 6.81 1.38 -9.10
C ALA A 281 5.35 0.91 -9.24
N PRO A 282 5.09 -0.32 -9.68
CA PRO A 282 3.76 -0.79 -10.08
C PRO A 282 3.02 -1.48 -8.93
N HIS A 283 2.78 -0.79 -7.79
CA HIS A 283 2.10 -1.31 -6.61
C HIS A 283 2.66 -2.68 -6.16
N ASN A 284 3.97 -2.76 -6.03
CA ASN A 284 4.70 -4.01 -5.80
C ASN A 284 5.61 -3.97 -4.56
N ALA A 285 5.50 -2.95 -3.71
CA ALA A 285 6.27 -2.84 -2.47
C ALA A 285 6.06 -4.04 -1.53
N ASN A 286 4.89 -4.69 -1.63
CA ASN A 286 4.53 -5.88 -0.87
C ASN A 286 5.16 -7.18 -1.41
N SER A 287 5.92 -7.14 -2.52
CA SER A 287 6.39 -8.33 -3.23
C SER A 287 7.50 -9.05 -2.46
N SER A 288 7.14 -10.19 -1.88
CA SER A 288 8.05 -11.16 -1.27
C SER A 288 7.49 -12.54 -1.52
N HIS A 289 8.34 -13.51 -1.83
CA HIS A 289 7.92 -14.89 -2.06
C HIS A 289 7.20 -15.48 -0.83
N GLU A 290 7.76 -15.28 0.34
CA GLU A 290 7.18 -15.73 1.60
C GLU A 290 5.86 -15.02 1.92
N ALA A 291 5.82 -13.69 1.78
CA ALA A 291 4.62 -12.90 2.03
C ALA A 291 3.46 -13.31 1.11
N ARG A 292 3.73 -13.54 -0.19
CA ARG A 292 2.72 -14.01 -1.14
C ARG A 292 2.17 -15.38 -0.76
N ARG A 293 3.05 -16.36 -0.46
CA ARG A 293 2.62 -17.69 -0.02
C ARG A 293 1.75 -17.62 1.21
N ARG A 294 2.18 -16.87 2.22
CA ARG A 294 1.42 -16.65 3.45
C ARG A 294 0.07 -15.98 3.18
N ALA A 295 0.03 -15.00 2.28
CA ALA A 295 -1.20 -14.33 1.89
C ALA A 295 -2.20 -15.27 1.21
N HIS A 296 -1.75 -16.15 0.31
CA HIS A 296 -2.63 -17.17 -0.29
C HIS A 296 -3.25 -18.07 0.77
N GLU A 297 -2.44 -18.59 1.69
CA GLU A 297 -2.92 -19.47 2.76
C GLU A 297 -3.97 -18.78 3.65
N ILE A 298 -3.66 -17.57 4.15
CA ILE A 298 -4.57 -16.83 5.03
C ILE A 298 -5.87 -16.48 4.29
N ALA A 299 -5.80 -16.04 3.03
CA ALA A 299 -7.00 -15.71 2.26
C ALA A 299 -7.94 -16.91 2.11
N ILE A 300 -7.39 -18.09 1.81
CA ILE A 300 -8.13 -19.35 1.70
C ILE A 300 -8.69 -19.78 3.06
N GLU A 301 -7.91 -19.68 4.13
CA GLU A 301 -8.36 -20.00 5.49
C GLU A 301 -9.51 -19.11 5.94
N ASN A 302 -9.40 -17.80 5.73
CA ASN A 302 -10.45 -16.83 6.05
C ASN A 302 -11.76 -17.17 5.32
N LEU A 303 -11.68 -17.47 4.01
CA LEU A 303 -12.82 -17.86 3.21
C LEU A 303 -13.48 -19.12 3.78
N LEU A 304 -12.71 -20.19 3.95
CA LEU A 304 -13.24 -21.51 4.39
C LEU A 304 -13.81 -21.45 5.81
N ALA A 305 -13.16 -20.74 6.72
CA ALA A 305 -13.64 -20.56 8.08
C ALA A 305 -14.97 -19.80 8.12
N ALA A 306 -15.12 -18.75 7.31
CA ALA A 306 -16.36 -17.98 7.25
C ALA A 306 -17.52 -18.75 6.60
N LEU A 307 -17.26 -19.54 5.55
CA LEU A 307 -18.28 -20.37 4.90
C LEU A 307 -18.79 -21.50 5.79
N ARG A 308 -17.95 -22.06 6.68
CA ARG A 308 -18.36 -23.10 7.65
C ARG A 308 -19.22 -22.54 8.79
N ASN A 309 -18.89 -21.34 9.29
CA ASN A 309 -19.60 -20.69 10.39
C ASN A 309 -20.95 -20.07 9.98
N GLY A 310 -21.24 -19.98 8.69
CA GLY A 310 -22.50 -19.49 8.15
C GLY A 310 -23.48 -20.61 7.74
N GLN A 311 -23.17 -21.85 8.07
CA GLN A 311 -24.08 -22.99 8.02
C GLN A 311 -24.71 -23.21 9.39
#